data_1a1ffac8497d8d4da5b48e18726a200e
#
_entry.id   1a1ffac8497d8d4da5b48e18726a200e
#
_cell.length_a   1.000
_cell.length_b   1.000
_cell.length_c   1.000
_cell.angle_alpha   90.00
_cell.angle_beta   90.00
_cell.angle_gamma   90.00
#
_symmetry.space_group_name_H-M   'P 1'
#
loop_
_entity.id
_entity.type
_entity.pdbx_description
1 polymer ?
#
loop_
_entity_poly.entity_id
_entity_poly.type
_entity_poly.pdbx_seq_one_letter_code
_entity_poly.pdbx_strand_id
1 'polypeptide(L)'
;LASWNLNNGLRSPEFAFSGVVPERFSARIAPQLVGMGLLEAIPESAILAREDVSDANGDGISGKAQRITEPGSGLTRLGRFGWKAGKSSVAHQVNSAFNTDMGVGTSMLPNPDCGAQQTNCGNSGAEISDELVTKLVKYVSLLGVRAQRNLDDPAVQNGKQLFSQTGCESCHTQTLQTSPYHPLTELRAQTIHPYSDMLLHDMGPGLADSLGEGNATGAEWRTTPLWGLGLSACVTGGVINPQGGQGNEVCSPEHSYLHDGRARTIEEAILWHDGEGQASRVAFESLSASDKSDLLAFLRSL
;
A
#
# COMPACT_ATOMS: atom_id res chain seq x y z
N LEU A 1 -20.48 -1.98 3.13
CA LEU A 1 -20.29 -1.80 4.56
C LEU A 1 -21.67 -1.65 5.22
N ALA A 2 -21.99 -2.48 6.19
CA ALA A 2 -23.24 -2.38 6.94
C ALA A 2 -23.05 -1.52 8.20
N SER A 3 -22.00 -1.82 8.96
CA SER A 3 -21.71 -1.14 10.23
C SER A 3 -20.24 -1.25 10.59
N TRP A 4 -19.87 -0.59 11.68
CA TRP A 4 -18.58 -0.72 12.32
C TRP A 4 -18.75 -1.31 13.71
N ASN A 5 -18.02 -2.38 14.01
CA ASN A 5 -17.91 -2.93 15.34
C ASN A 5 -16.73 -2.28 16.06
N LEU A 6 -16.92 -1.96 17.35
CA LEU A 6 -15.83 -1.49 18.22
C LEU A 6 -15.49 -2.60 19.21
N ASN A 7 -14.22 -3.00 19.19
CA ASN A 7 -13.68 -3.94 20.16
C ASN A 7 -12.40 -3.36 20.74
N ASN A 8 -12.39 -3.14 22.07
CA ASN A 8 -11.27 -2.51 22.79
C ASN A 8 -10.80 -1.19 22.17
N GLY A 9 -11.75 -0.38 21.65
CA GLY A 9 -11.45 0.89 21.00
C GLY A 9 -11.04 0.80 19.54
N LEU A 10 -10.74 -0.38 19.02
CA LEU A 10 -10.40 -0.63 17.63
C LEU A 10 -11.66 -0.89 16.80
N ARG A 11 -11.74 -0.27 15.63
CA ARG A 11 -12.89 -0.36 14.72
C ARG A 11 -12.66 -1.43 13.66
N SER A 12 -13.57 -2.39 13.56
CA SER A 12 -13.59 -3.38 12.48
C SER A 12 -14.86 -3.27 11.62
N PRO A 13 -14.76 -3.50 10.29
CA PRO A 13 -15.92 -3.42 9.40
C PRO A 13 -16.82 -4.65 9.54
N GLU A 14 -18.11 -4.43 9.40
CA GLU A 14 -19.11 -5.46 9.18
C GLU A 14 -19.72 -5.26 7.80
N PHE A 15 -19.68 -6.30 6.96
CA PHE A 15 -20.20 -6.23 5.60
C PHE A 15 -21.52 -6.98 5.48
N ALA A 16 -22.48 -6.38 4.79
CA ALA A 16 -23.69 -7.03 4.33
C ALA A 16 -23.75 -7.00 2.81
N PHE A 17 -24.24 -8.08 2.23
CA PHE A 17 -24.38 -8.22 0.79
C PHE A 17 -25.86 -8.31 0.43
N SER A 18 -26.24 -7.69 -0.70
CA SER A 18 -27.55 -7.88 -1.32
C SER A 18 -27.41 -8.85 -2.48
N GLY A 19 -28.35 -9.80 -2.62
CA GLY A 19 -28.28 -10.84 -3.64
C GLY A 19 -27.38 -12.01 -3.25
N VAL A 20 -26.45 -12.39 -4.11
CA VAL A 20 -25.54 -13.51 -3.84
C VAL A 20 -24.50 -13.10 -2.82
N VAL A 21 -24.42 -13.83 -1.71
CA VAL A 21 -23.39 -13.63 -0.69
C VAL A 21 -22.13 -14.38 -1.15
N PRO A 22 -20.98 -13.69 -1.34
CA PRO A 22 -19.74 -14.34 -1.73
C PRO A 22 -19.20 -15.20 -0.59
N GLU A 23 -18.70 -16.38 -0.90
CA GLU A 23 -18.02 -17.25 0.08
C GLU A 23 -16.69 -16.62 0.57
N ARG A 24 -16.03 -15.90 -0.34
CA ARG A 24 -14.75 -15.22 -0.08
C ARG A 24 -14.79 -13.82 -0.67
N PHE A 25 -14.33 -12.86 0.09
CA PHE A 25 -14.22 -11.48 -0.37
C PHE A 25 -13.07 -10.76 0.33
N SER A 26 -12.63 -9.67 -0.26
CA SER A 26 -11.67 -8.73 0.30
C SER A 26 -12.16 -7.32 0.01
N ALA A 27 -12.57 -6.61 1.04
CA ALA A 27 -12.94 -5.21 0.90
C ALA A 27 -11.68 -4.36 0.95
N ARG A 28 -11.48 -3.52 -0.06
CA ARG A 28 -10.25 -2.72 -0.19
C ARG A 28 -10.57 -1.29 -0.58
N ILE A 29 -9.91 -0.34 0.09
CA ILE A 29 -9.83 1.03 -0.40
C ILE A 29 -8.69 1.15 -1.42
N ALA A 30 -8.76 2.13 -2.30
CA ALA A 30 -7.71 2.34 -3.29
C ALA A 30 -6.40 2.79 -2.62
N PRO A 31 -5.26 2.16 -2.93
CA PRO A 31 -3.96 2.63 -2.46
C PRO A 31 -3.55 3.92 -3.18
N GLN A 32 -2.58 4.64 -2.60
CA GLN A 32 -2.04 5.85 -3.20
C GLN A 32 -1.33 5.57 -4.53
N LEU A 33 -1.47 6.51 -5.50
CA LEU A 33 -0.82 6.43 -6.81
C LEU A 33 0.53 7.14 -6.86
N VAL A 34 0.84 8.00 -5.88
CA VAL A 34 2.09 8.78 -5.86
C VAL A 34 3.31 7.86 -5.73
N GLY A 35 4.34 8.13 -6.51
CA GLY A 35 5.61 7.40 -6.45
C GLY A 35 5.57 5.99 -7.06
N MET A 36 4.50 5.56 -7.72
CA MET A 36 4.44 4.21 -8.28
C MET A 36 5.59 3.92 -9.24
N GLY A 37 5.97 4.85 -10.11
CA GLY A 37 7.12 4.66 -11.00
C GLY A 37 8.46 4.57 -10.25
N LEU A 38 8.62 5.28 -9.13
CA LEU A 38 9.80 5.14 -8.28
C LEU A 38 9.87 3.76 -7.64
N LEU A 39 8.73 3.20 -7.18
CA LEU A 39 8.66 1.83 -6.67
C LEU A 39 8.93 0.80 -7.76
N GLU A 40 8.43 1.01 -8.98
CA GLU A 40 8.73 0.16 -10.14
C GLU A 40 10.22 0.17 -10.48
N ALA A 41 10.86 1.32 -10.37
CA ALA A 41 12.26 1.50 -10.68
C ALA A 41 13.24 0.86 -9.66
N ILE A 42 12.76 0.38 -8.51
CA ILE A 42 13.60 -0.36 -7.54
C ILE A 42 14.05 -1.68 -8.21
N PRO A 43 15.35 -2.01 -8.24
CA PRO A 43 15.80 -3.30 -8.75
C PRO A 43 15.17 -4.49 -7.99
N GLU A 44 14.76 -5.54 -8.70
CA GLU A 44 14.21 -6.75 -8.05
C GLU A 44 15.17 -7.33 -7.01
N SER A 45 16.47 -7.33 -7.31
CA SER A 45 17.49 -7.80 -6.38
C SER A 45 17.50 -7.06 -5.04
N ALA A 46 17.14 -5.76 -5.03
CA ALA A 46 17.09 -4.99 -3.81
C ALA A 46 15.91 -5.37 -2.92
N ILE A 47 14.79 -5.82 -3.51
CA ILE A 47 13.63 -6.35 -2.78
C ILE A 47 13.93 -7.79 -2.32
N LEU A 48 14.39 -8.64 -3.23
CA LEU A 48 14.66 -10.05 -2.94
C LEU A 48 15.79 -10.27 -1.92
N ALA A 49 16.72 -9.32 -1.80
CA ALA A 49 17.77 -9.38 -0.77
C ALA A 49 17.24 -9.22 0.67
N ARG A 50 15.97 -8.84 0.83
CA ARG A 50 15.27 -8.72 2.13
C ARG A 50 14.30 -9.85 2.40
N GLU A 51 14.11 -10.74 1.42
CA GLU A 51 13.21 -11.89 1.57
C GLU A 51 13.80 -12.88 2.58
N ASP A 52 13.03 -13.23 3.61
CA ASP A 52 13.39 -14.23 4.62
C ASP A 52 12.19 -15.12 4.97
N VAL A 53 11.72 -15.89 4.00
CA VAL A 53 10.49 -16.70 4.12
C VAL A 53 10.50 -17.66 5.32
N SER A 54 11.67 -18.04 5.79
CA SER A 54 11.85 -19.02 6.86
C SER A 54 12.21 -18.41 8.22
N ASP A 55 12.24 -17.08 8.31
CA ASP A 55 12.72 -16.36 9.50
C ASP A 55 14.08 -16.92 9.96
N ALA A 56 15.05 -16.96 9.04
CA ALA A 56 16.34 -17.59 9.28
C ALA A 56 17.18 -16.82 10.32
N ASN A 57 16.93 -15.52 10.48
CA ASN A 57 17.58 -14.68 11.48
C ASN A 57 16.93 -14.77 12.87
N GLY A 58 15.71 -15.34 12.97
CA GLY A 58 14.97 -15.56 14.21
C GLY A 58 14.41 -14.30 14.85
N ASP A 59 14.11 -13.26 14.06
CA ASP A 59 13.55 -12.00 14.58
C ASP A 59 12.01 -11.97 14.61
N GLY A 60 11.37 -13.04 14.10
CA GLY A 60 9.92 -13.19 14.03
C GLY A 60 9.29 -12.52 12.82
N ILE A 61 10.08 -12.10 11.82
CA ILE A 61 9.65 -11.44 10.60
C ILE A 61 10.09 -12.25 9.40
N SER A 62 9.13 -12.77 8.62
CA SER A 62 9.37 -13.70 7.52
C SER A 62 9.07 -13.11 6.13
N GLY A 63 9.32 -11.85 5.89
CA GLY A 63 8.97 -11.14 4.66
C GLY A 63 9.10 -11.97 3.38
N LYS A 64 8.02 -12.05 2.58
CA LYS A 64 7.93 -12.89 1.38
C LYS A 64 7.69 -12.06 0.12
N ALA A 65 8.49 -12.25 -0.91
CA ALA A 65 8.26 -11.63 -2.21
C ALA A 65 7.09 -12.31 -2.96
N GLN A 66 6.12 -11.53 -3.42
CA GLN A 66 5.04 -12.05 -4.26
C GLN A 66 5.57 -12.33 -5.67
N ARG A 67 5.22 -13.48 -6.22
CA ARG A 67 5.51 -13.84 -7.61
C ARG A 67 4.21 -14.11 -8.34
N ILE A 68 4.01 -13.43 -9.45
CA ILE A 68 2.78 -13.48 -10.23
C ILE A 68 3.06 -13.82 -11.68
N THR A 69 2.09 -14.39 -12.37
CA THR A 69 2.13 -14.49 -13.84
C THR A 69 1.62 -13.17 -14.41
N GLU A 70 2.49 -12.47 -15.14
CA GLU A 70 2.11 -11.20 -15.77
C GLU A 70 1.23 -11.46 -17.00
N PRO A 71 0.04 -10.84 -17.09
CA PRO A 71 -0.79 -10.92 -18.28
C PRO A 71 -0.05 -10.35 -19.50
N GLY A 72 -0.34 -10.90 -20.67
CA GLY A 72 0.27 -10.49 -21.92
C GLY A 72 1.62 -11.14 -22.20
N SER A 73 2.54 -11.19 -21.25
CA SER A 73 3.84 -11.88 -21.42
C SER A 73 3.80 -13.35 -20.99
N GLY A 74 2.92 -13.72 -20.07
CA GLY A 74 2.86 -15.05 -19.47
C GLY A 74 4.05 -15.39 -18.56
N LEU A 75 4.94 -14.43 -18.32
CA LEU A 75 6.17 -14.65 -17.53
C LEU A 75 5.89 -14.46 -16.04
N THR A 76 6.59 -15.23 -15.21
CA THR A 76 6.62 -14.99 -13.77
C THR A 76 7.43 -13.73 -13.47
N ARG A 77 6.83 -12.80 -12.75
CA ARG A 77 7.42 -11.52 -12.35
C ARG A 77 7.27 -11.29 -10.86
N LEU A 78 8.11 -10.42 -10.31
CA LEU A 78 7.93 -9.91 -8.96
C LEU A 78 6.69 -9.02 -8.91
N GLY A 79 5.79 -9.31 -7.97
CA GLY A 79 4.64 -8.46 -7.67
C GLY A 79 5.06 -7.24 -6.86
N ARG A 80 4.50 -6.07 -7.16
CA ARG A 80 4.88 -4.78 -6.56
C ARG A 80 3.71 -3.95 -6.11
N PHE A 81 2.57 -4.03 -6.82
CA PHE A 81 1.43 -3.12 -6.65
C PHE A 81 0.18 -3.85 -6.19
N GLY A 82 -0.75 -3.07 -5.64
CA GLY A 82 -1.90 -3.60 -4.91
C GLY A 82 -1.55 -3.98 -3.47
N TRP A 83 -2.56 -4.22 -2.67
CA TRP A 83 -2.42 -4.54 -1.24
C TRP A 83 -1.68 -5.85 -0.97
N LYS A 84 -1.79 -6.81 -1.89
CA LYS A 84 -1.12 -8.12 -1.82
C LYS A 84 -0.04 -8.29 -2.89
N ALA A 85 0.51 -7.19 -3.42
CA ALA A 85 1.52 -7.20 -4.48
C ALA A 85 1.11 -8.03 -5.72
N GLY A 86 -0.16 -8.01 -6.09
CA GLY A 86 -0.71 -8.82 -7.19
C GLY A 86 -0.44 -8.28 -8.59
N LYS A 87 0.27 -7.16 -8.74
CA LYS A 87 0.61 -6.54 -10.03
C LYS A 87 2.10 -6.28 -10.13
N SER A 88 2.72 -6.62 -11.29
CA SER A 88 4.17 -6.56 -11.50
C SER A 88 4.69 -5.17 -11.87
N SER A 89 3.86 -4.38 -12.54
CA SER A 89 4.27 -3.10 -13.15
C SER A 89 3.16 -2.06 -13.06
N VAL A 90 3.51 -0.79 -13.24
CA VAL A 90 2.51 0.29 -13.40
C VAL A 90 1.60 0.00 -14.59
N ALA A 91 2.13 -0.53 -15.67
CA ALA A 91 1.33 -0.94 -16.83
C ALA A 91 0.32 -2.04 -16.45
N HIS A 92 0.75 -3.07 -15.71
CA HIS A 92 -0.15 -4.12 -15.25
C HIS A 92 -1.25 -3.56 -14.33
N GLN A 93 -0.91 -2.65 -13.40
CA GLN A 93 -1.89 -2.02 -12.50
C GLN A 93 -2.91 -1.17 -13.28
N VAL A 94 -2.47 -0.36 -14.24
CA VAL A 94 -3.34 0.49 -15.06
C VAL A 94 -4.30 -0.37 -15.92
N ASN A 95 -3.76 -1.39 -16.59
CA ASN A 95 -4.59 -2.29 -17.40
C ASN A 95 -5.60 -3.07 -16.56
N SER A 96 -5.20 -3.49 -15.34
CA SER A 96 -6.13 -4.15 -14.41
C SER A 96 -7.25 -3.20 -13.97
N ALA A 97 -6.96 -1.94 -13.67
CA ALA A 97 -7.99 -0.96 -13.31
C ALA A 97 -8.98 -0.72 -14.46
N PHE A 98 -8.52 -0.64 -15.70
CA PHE A 98 -9.42 -0.59 -16.84
C PHE A 98 -10.34 -1.81 -16.90
N ASN A 99 -9.77 -3.01 -16.73
CA ASN A 99 -10.50 -4.26 -16.86
C ASN A 99 -11.47 -4.50 -15.70
N THR A 100 -10.96 -4.48 -14.45
CA THR A 100 -11.73 -4.88 -13.25
C THR A 100 -12.63 -3.78 -12.71
N ASP A 101 -12.18 -2.51 -12.72
CA ASP A 101 -12.91 -1.41 -12.09
C ASP A 101 -13.84 -0.70 -13.10
N MET A 102 -13.46 -0.69 -14.40
CA MET A 102 -14.19 0.03 -15.44
C MET A 102 -14.86 -0.88 -16.47
N GLY A 103 -14.53 -2.18 -16.49
CA GLY A 103 -15.03 -3.12 -17.48
C GLY A 103 -14.52 -2.86 -18.90
N VAL A 104 -13.36 -2.21 -19.06
CA VAL A 104 -12.78 -1.82 -20.35
C VAL A 104 -11.67 -2.79 -20.74
N GLY A 105 -11.82 -3.46 -21.87
CA GLY A 105 -10.80 -4.34 -22.46
C GLY A 105 -9.60 -3.56 -22.97
N THR A 106 -8.39 -4.09 -22.72
CA THR A 106 -7.12 -3.57 -23.23
C THR A 106 -6.37 -4.66 -23.99
N SER A 107 -5.31 -4.32 -24.73
CA SER A 107 -4.47 -5.33 -25.40
C SER A 107 -3.80 -6.29 -24.40
N MET A 108 -3.49 -5.85 -23.18
CA MET A 108 -2.94 -6.69 -22.13
C MET A 108 -4.00 -7.59 -21.48
N LEU A 109 -5.22 -7.09 -21.31
CA LEU A 109 -6.36 -7.76 -20.69
C LEU A 109 -7.59 -7.63 -21.60
N PRO A 110 -7.65 -8.41 -22.70
CA PRO A 110 -8.69 -8.27 -23.70
C PRO A 110 -10.02 -8.92 -23.30
N ASN A 111 -10.01 -9.81 -22.31
CA ASN A 111 -11.21 -10.51 -21.88
C ASN A 111 -11.87 -9.75 -20.74
N PRO A 112 -13.22 -9.58 -20.76
CA PRO A 112 -13.93 -9.01 -19.64
C PRO A 112 -13.66 -9.78 -18.33
N ASP A 113 -13.52 -9.05 -17.24
CA ASP A 113 -13.45 -9.66 -15.90
C ASP A 113 -14.85 -10.08 -15.47
N CYS A 114 -15.17 -11.33 -15.71
CA CYS A 114 -16.49 -11.89 -15.57
C CYS A 114 -16.51 -13.02 -14.55
N GLY A 115 -17.37 -12.88 -13.56
CA GLY A 115 -17.64 -13.98 -12.63
C GLY A 115 -18.29 -15.17 -13.32
N ALA A 116 -18.02 -16.38 -12.82
CA ALA A 116 -18.48 -17.63 -13.42
C ALA A 116 -20.00 -17.73 -13.60
N GLN A 117 -20.78 -16.89 -12.92
CA GLN A 117 -22.24 -16.85 -13.03
C GLN A 117 -22.78 -15.69 -13.89
N GLN A 118 -21.91 -14.85 -14.42
CA GLN A 118 -22.29 -13.77 -15.32
C GLN A 118 -22.43 -14.29 -16.75
N THR A 119 -23.57 -14.05 -17.37
CA THR A 119 -23.88 -14.52 -18.72
C THR A 119 -23.80 -13.45 -19.80
N ASN A 120 -23.66 -12.17 -19.38
CA ASN A 120 -23.61 -11.02 -20.29
C ASN A 120 -22.42 -10.13 -19.94
N CYS A 121 -21.25 -10.55 -20.34
CA CYS A 121 -19.96 -9.95 -19.94
C CYS A 121 -19.35 -9.03 -20.99
N GLY A 122 -20.08 -8.70 -22.06
CA GLY A 122 -19.51 -7.96 -23.18
C GLY A 122 -18.65 -8.82 -24.12
N ASN A 123 -17.94 -8.16 -25.01
CA ASN A 123 -17.08 -8.80 -26.01
C ASN A 123 -15.61 -8.73 -25.58
N SER A 124 -14.84 -9.74 -25.99
CA SER A 124 -13.38 -9.69 -25.88
C SER A 124 -12.80 -8.74 -26.93
N GLY A 125 -11.73 -8.05 -26.56
CA GLY A 125 -11.00 -7.15 -27.44
C GLY A 125 -10.48 -5.91 -26.71
N ALA A 126 -9.61 -5.16 -27.36
CA ALA A 126 -9.16 -3.88 -26.85
C ALA A 126 -10.15 -2.77 -27.23
N GLU A 127 -10.70 -2.09 -26.22
CA GLU A 127 -11.64 -0.98 -26.39
C GLU A 127 -10.94 0.38 -26.26
N ILE A 128 -9.70 0.40 -25.76
CA ILE A 128 -8.84 1.57 -25.65
C ILE A 128 -7.54 1.31 -26.42
N SER A 129 -7.02 2.34 -27.09
CA SER A 129 -5.77 2.21 -27.85
C SER A 129 -4.55 2.09 -26.95
N ASP A 130 -3.54 1.31 -27.38
CA ASP A 130 -2.27 1.18 -26.68
C ASP A 130 -1.52 2.50 -26.51
N GLU A 131 -1.73 3.44 -27.43
CA GLU A 131 -1.16 4.78 -27.32
C GLU A 131 -1.70 5.53 -26.11
N LEU A 132 -3.01 5.48 -25.87
CA LEU A 132 -3.63 6.12 -24.70
C LEU A 132 -3.24 5.42 -23.42
N VAL A 133 -3.23 4.09 -23.37
CA VAL A 133 -2.76 3.30 -22.23
C VAL A 133 -1.31 3.68 -21.89
N THR A 134 -0.43 3.74 -22.90
CA THR A 134 0.99 4.11 -22.70
C THR A 134 1.14 5.52 -22.12
N LYS A 135 0.35 6.49 -22.60
CA LYS A 135 0.34 7.85 -22.05
C LYS A 135 -0.10 7.88 -20.59
N LEU A 136 -1.15 7.12 -20.25
CA LEU A 136 -1.64 7.02 -18.87
C LEU A 136 -0.61 6.33 -17.97
N VAL A 137 -0.01 5.23 -18.42
CA VAL A 137 1.07 4.55 -17.68
C VAL A 137 2.21 5.52 -17.40
N LYS A 138 2.68 6.28 -18.40
CA LYS A 138 3.70 7.30 -18.20
C LYS A 138 3.27 8.38 -17.21
N TYR A 139 2.04 8.86 -17.32
CA TYR A 139 1.49 9.85 -16.38
C TYR A 139 1.51 9.33 -14.94
N VAL A 140 0.97 8.13 -14.69
CA VAL A 140 0.94 7.52 -13.36
C VAL A 140 2.36 7.26 -12.83
N SER A 141 3.28 6.79 -13.70
CA SER A 141 4.68 6.57 -13.31
C SER A 141 5.40 7.84 -12.87
N LEU A 142 5.02 8.99 -13.39
CA LEU A 142 5.65 10.28 -13.09
C LEU A 142 4.90 11.09 -12.01
N LEU A 143 3.86 10.55 -11.38
CA LEU A 143 3.24 11.18 -10.22
C LEU A 143 4.24 11.25 -9.07
N GLY A 144 4.65 12.49 -8.75
CA GLY A 144 5.69 12.76 -7.77
C GLY A 144 5.25 12.50 -6.33
N VAL A 145 6.22 12.18 -5.49
CA VAL A 145 6.07 12.06 -4.04
C VAL A 145 6.36 13.41 -3.40
N ARG A 146 5.56 13.80 -2.41
CA ARG A 146 5.81 15.00 -1.62
C ARG A 146 7.05 14.78 -0.75
N ALA A 147 7.89 15.80 -0.61
CA ALA A 147 9.02 15.76 0.30
C ALA A 147 8.53 15.68 1.76
N GLN A 148 9.29 14.97 2.60
CA GLN A 148 9.06 14.95 4.04
C GLN A 148 9.09 16.38 4.60
N ARG A 149 8.20 16.66 5.55
CA ARG A 149 8.00 17.98 6.15
C ARG A 149 8.63 18.05 7.55
N ASN A 150 8.84 19.26 8.05
CA ASN A 150 9.23 19.54 9.45
C ASN A 150 10.49 18.79 9.89
N LEU A 151 11.49 18.64 9.00
CA LEU A 151 12.72 17.88 9.27
C LEU A 151 13.52 18.39 10.49
N ASP A 152 13.44 19.71 10.76
CA ASP A 152 14.15 20.37 11.86
C ASP A 152 13.37 20.37 13.18
N ASP A 153 12.13 19.84 13.20
CA ASP A 153 11.32 19.75 14.41
C ASP A 153 11.89 18.65 15.33
N PRO A 154 12.25 18.99 16.58
CA PRO A 154 12.78 18.01 17.53
C PRO A 154 11.86 16.81 17.77
N ALA A 155 10.54 17.00 17.75
CA ALA A 155 9.58 15.91 17.90
C ALA A 155 9.63 14.95 16.69
N VAL A 156 9.78 15.48 15.47
CA VAL A 156 9.94 14.68 14.25
C VAL A 156 11.26 13.90 14.27
N GLN A 157 12.34 14.53 14.74
CA GLN A 157 13.65 13.87 14.84
C GLN A 157 13.65 12.76 15.89
N ASN A 158 13.07 13.01 17.08
CA ASN A 158 12.91 11.98 18.12
C ASN A 158 11.98 10.86 17.64
N GLY A 159 10.86 11.20 16.99
CA GLY A 159 9.92 10.23 16.43
C GLY A 159 10.57 9.32 15.39
N LYS A 160 11.50 9.83 14.57
CA LYS A 160 12.29 9.01 13.64
C LYS A 160 13.18 8.00 14.36
N GLN A 161 13.80 8.39 15.47
CA GLN A 161 14.61 7.47 16.27
C GLN A 161 13.72 6.39 16.92
N LEU A 162 12.58 6.80 17.45
CA LEU A 162 11.60 5.88 18.04
C LEU A 162 11.05 4.89 17.02
N PHE A 163 10.84 5.30 15.76
CA PHE A 163 10.43 4.43 14.67
C PHE A 163 11.41 3.26 14.44
N SER A 164 12.71 3.54 14.50
CA SER A 164 13.74 2.50 14.45
C SER A 164 13.79 1.66 15.73
N GLN A 165 13.74 2.31 16.91
CA GLN A 165 13.83 1.62 18.20
C GLN A 165 12.65 0.69 18.48
N THR A 166 11.47 1.00 17.97
CA THR A 166 10.27 0.17 18.11
C THR A 166 10.18 -0.93 17.04
N GLY A 167 11.20 -1.06 16.18
CA GLY A 167 11.27 -2.12 15.16
C GLY A 167 10.42 -1.90 13.91
N CYS A 168 9.77 -0.74 13.74
CA CYS A 168 8.94 -0.46 12.57
C CYS A 168 9.73 -0.54 11.26
N GLU A 169 11.03 -0.19 11.28
CA GLU A 169 11.88 -0.18 10.08
C GLU A 169 12.24 -1.58 9.57
N SER A 170 11.98 -2.64 10.33
CA SER A 170 12.22 -4.02 9.87
C SER A 170 11.40 -4.38 8.64
N CYS A 171 10.16 -3.88 8.55
CA CYS A 171 9.31 -3.97 7.34
C CYS A 171 9.30 -2.62 6.59
N HIS A 172 9.19 -1.51 7.30
CA HIS A 172 9.15 -0.18 6.72
C HIS A 172 10.56 0.36 6.44
N THR A 173 11.31 -0.32 5.56
CA THR A 173 12.67 0.07 5.14
C THR A 173 12.70 1.52 4.67
N GLN A 174 13.50 2.35 5.34
CA GLN A 174 13.51 3.79 5.13
C GLN A 174 14.01 4.20 3.75
N THR A 175 15.08 3.56 3.26
CA THR A 175 15.81 4.04 2.08
C THR A 175 16.03 2.91 1.08
N LEU A 176 15.68 3.20 -0.17
CA LEU A 176 15.95 2.34 -1.33
C LEU A 176 16.55 3.17 -2.47
N GLN A 177 17.11 2.49 -3.46
CA GLN A 177 17.66 3.13 -4.66
C GLN A 177 16.95 2.65 -5.91
N THR A 178 16.67 3.58 -6.81
CA THR A 178 16.13 3.24 -8.12
C THR A 178 17.26 2.84 -9.10
N SER A 179 16.90 1.98 -10.04
CA SER A 179 17.82 1.50 -11.08
C SER A 179 18.33 2.65 -11.96
N PRO A 180 19.64 2.71 -12.27
CA PRO A 180 20.16 3.66 -13.25
C PRO A 180 19.74 3.33 -14.69
N TYR A 181 19.13 2.17 -14.91
CA TYR A 181 18.74 1.67 -16.24
C TYR A 181 17.23 1.74 -16.50
N HIS A 182 16.44 2.36 -15.61
CA HIS A 182 15.00 2.47 -15.82
C HIS A 182 14.69 3.17 -17.16
N PRO A 183 13.65 2.74 -17.93
CA PRO A 183 13.33 3.36 -19.23
C PRO A 183 13.08 4.87 -19.14
N LEU A 184 12.33 5.33 -18.11
CA LEU A 184 12.10 6.74 -17.85
C LEU A 184 13.31 7.35 -17.12
N THR A 185 13.99 8.31 -17.78
CA THR A 185 15.19 8.96 -17.24
C THR A 185 14.96 9.68 -15.93
N GLU A 186 13.73 10.20 -15.76
CA GLU A 186 13.27 10.93 -14.57
C GLU A 186 13.26 10.05 -13.30
N LEU A 187 13.27 8.72 -13.47
CA LEU A 187 13.20 7.77 -12.35
C LEU A 187 14.55 7.08 -12.05
N ARG A 188 15.61 7.43 -12.78
CA ARG A 188 16.92 6.75 -12.68
C ARG A 188 17.76 7.24 -11.51
N ALA A 189 18.49 6.29 -10.90
CA ALA A 189 19.56 6.53 -9.93
C ALA A 189 19.17 7.50 -8.79
N GLN A 190 17.94 7.39 -8.30
CA GLN A 190 17.46 8.22 -7.19
C GLN A 190 17.55 7.47 -5.88
N THR A 191 17.97 8.15 -4.83
CA THR A 191 17.75 7.70 -3.45
C THR A 191 16.33 8.10 -3.05
N ILE A 192 15.52 7.14 -2.68
CA ILE A 192 14.12 7.33 -2.31
C ILE A 192 13.84 6.82 -0.90
N HIS A 193 12.83 7.40 -0.26
CA HIS A 193 12.45 7.07 1.11
C HIS A 193 10.99 6.57 1.17
N PRO A 194 10.70 5.36 0.65
CA PRO A 194 9.33 4.83 0.62
C PRO A 194 8.85 4.34 1.98
N TYR A 195 9.75 4.02 2.90
CA TYR A 195 9.41 3.34 4.14
C TYR A 195 8.63 2.05 3.88
N SER A 196 9.19 1.18 3.06
CA SER A 196 8.63 -0.11 2.65
C SER A 196 9.73 -1.01 2.09
N ASP A 197 9.70 -2.28 2.43
CA ASP A 197 10.52 -3.32 1.81
C ASP A 197 9.86 -3.95 0.58
N MET A 198 8.58 -3.65 0.32
CA MET A 198 7.76 -4.19 -0.76
C MET A 198 7.44 -5.69 -0.63
N LEU A 199 7.67 -6.31 0.54
CA LEU A 199 7.39 -7.70 0.82
C LEU A 199 5.99 -7.90 1.42
N LEU A 200 5.53 -9.13 1.40
CA LEU A 200 4.33 -9.59 2.10
C LEU A 200 4.71 -10.04 3.50
N HIS A 201 3.91 -9.63 4.48
CA HIS A 201 4.03 -10.04 5.88
C HIS A 201 2.69 -10.52 6.40
N ASP A 202 2.71 -11.54 7.26
CA ASP A 202 1.52 -12.01 7.96
C ASP A 202 1.17 -11.02 9.08
N MET A 203 0.06 -10.31 8.90
CA MET A 203 -0.42 -9.29 9.83
C MET A 203 -1.43 -9.82 10.84
N GLY A 204 -1.49 -11.14 10.98
CA GLY A 204 -2.34 -11.81 11.95
C GLY A 204 -3.83 -11.86 11.57
N PRO A 205 -4.61 -12.58 12.38
CA PRO A 205 -6.03 -12.84 12.08
C PRO A 205 -6.90 -11.59 12.13
N GLY A 206 -6.49 -10.55 12.86
CA GLY A 206 -7.24 -9.31 12.99
C GLY A 206 -7.35 -8.53 11.69
N LEU A 207 -6.32 -8.57 10.85
CA LEU A 207 -6.29 -7.93 9.53
C LEU A 207 -6.55 -8.91 8.38
N ALA A 208 -6.70 -10.20 8.66
CA ALA A 208 -6.94 -11.19 7.62
C ALA A 208 -8.30 -11.00 6.94
N ASP A 209 -8.31 -11.21 5.63
CA ASP A 209 -9.54 -11.40 4.85
C ASP A 209 -9.69 -12.86 4.41
N SER A 210 -10.78 -13.18 3.73
CA SER A 210 -11.04 -14.55 3.25
C SER A 210 -10.44 -14.83 1.86
N LEU A 211 -9.79 -13.84 1.23
CA LEU A 211 -9.33 -13.92 -0.16
C LEU A 211 -7.81 -13.84 -0.26
N GLY A 212 -7.18 -14.95 -0.65
CA GLY A 212 -5.77 -14.94 -1.08
C GLY A 212 -5.63 -14.35 -2.49
N GLU A 213 -4.42 -13.89 -2.84
CA GLU A 213 -4.08 -13.37 -4.16
C GLU A 213 -2.69 -13.87 -4.58
N GLY A 214 -2.61 -14.67 -5.63
CA GLY A 214 -1.36 -15.35 -6.00
C GLY A 214 -0.87 -16.25 -4.87
N ASN A 215 0.34 -16.02 -4.38
CA ASN A 215 0.92 -16.75 -3.24
C ASN A 215 0.64 -16.07 -1.88
N ALA A 216 -0.04 -14.93 -1.87
CA ALA A 216 -0.42 -14.26 -0.63
C ALA A 216 -1.67 -14.92 -0.03
N THR A 217 -1.62 -15.25 1.25
CA THR A 217 -2.78 -15.72 2.04
C THR A 217 -3.73 -14.56 2.37
N GLY A 218 -4.85 -14.86 3.04
CA GLY A 218 -5.75 -13.84 3.57
C GLY A 218 -5.08 -12.90 4.57
N ALA A 219 -4.15 -13.39 5.38
CA ALA A 219 -3.46 -12.64 6.42
C ALA A 219 -2.23 -11.85 5.93
N GLU A 220 -1.70 -12.19 4.75
CA GLU A 220 -0.49 -11.55 4.23
C GLU A 220 -0.81 -10.28 3.42
N TRP A 221 -0.10 -9.20 3.76
CA TRP A 221 -0.23 -7.89 3.15
C TRP A 221 1.13 -7.32 2.79
N ARG A 222 1.20 -6.63 1.63
CA ARG A 222 2.43 -5.92 1.24
C ARG A 222 2.65 -4.72 2.15
N THR A 223 3.88 -4.54 2.63
CA THR A 223 4.28 -3.33 3.35
C THR A 223 3.94 -2.09 2.53
N THR A 224 2.99 -1.30 3.01
CA THR A 224 2.55 -0.08 2.33
C THR A 224 3.62 1.01 2.45
N PRO A 225 3.99 1.70 1.36
CA PRO A 225 4.83 2.88 1.44
C PRO A 225 4.20 3.95 2.34
N LEU A 226 5.00 4.56 3.22
CA LEU A 226 4.52 5.56 4.16
C LEU A 226 4.72 7.01 3.67
N TRP A 227 5.42 7.23 2.55
CA TRP A 227 5.51 8.57 1.99
C TRP A 227 4.12 9.15 1.67
N GLY A 228 3.90 10.42 1.99
CA GLY A 228 2.59 11.06 1.84
C GLY A 228 1.55 10.63 2.88
N LEU A 229 1.91 9.78 3.87
CA LEU A 229 0.98 9.30 4.90
C LEU A 229 0.28 10.44 5.64
N GLY A 230 1.04 11.46 6.06
CA GLY A 230 0.48 12.60 6.78
C GLY A 230 -0.44 13.50 5.95
N LEU A 231 -0.45 13.33 4.62
CA LEU A 231 -1.31 14.08 3.70
C LEU A 231 -2.51 13.24 3.21
N SER A 232 -2.57 11.96 3.55
CA SER A 232 -3.62 11.07 3.07
C SER A 232 -5.01 11.59 3.41
N ALA A 233 -5.21 12.11 4.62
CA ALA A 233 -6.47 12.71 5.03
C ALA A 233 -6.87 13.95 4.21
N CYS A 234 -5.90 14.75 3.78
CA CYS A 234 -6.15 15.89 2.89
C CYS A 234 -6.58 15.45 1.49
N VAL A 235 -5.98 14.37 0.98
CA VAL A 235 -6.25 13.87 -0.38
C VAL A 235 -7.65 13.24 -0.45
N THR A 236 -8.06 12.52 0.56
CA THR A 236 -9.34 11.78 0.57
C THR A 236 -10.49 12.58 1.16
N GLY A 237 -10.26 13.31 2.26
CA GLY A 237 -11.28 14.07 2.99
C GLY A 237 -11.29 15.57 2.68
N GLY A 238 -10.30 16.05 1.91
CA GLY A 238 -10.14 17.47 1.59
C GLY A 238 -9.49 18.28 2.70
N VAL A 239 -9.25 19.54 2.41
CA VAL A 239 -8.65 20.53 3.33
C VAL A 239 -9.74 21.32 4.00
N ILE A 240 -9.83 21.27 5.34
CA ILE A 240 -10.86 22.00 6.11
C ILE A 240 -10.55 23.50 6.18
N ASN A 241 -9.26 23.86 6.20
CA ASN A 241 -8.82 25.26 6.24
C ASN A 241 -7.86 25.59 5.09
N PRO A 242 -8.36 25.82 3.88
CA PRO A 242 -7.51 26.14 2.73
C PRO A 242 -6.83 27.52 2.81
N GLN A 243 -7.20 28.39 3.77
CA GLN A 243 -6.66 29.73 3.94
C GLN A 243 -5.44 29.79 4.87
N GLY A 244 -5.04 28.67 5.45
CA GLY A 244 -3.94 28.60 6.42
C GLY A 244 -2.54 28.81 5.84
N GLY A 245 -2.39 29.00 4.53
CA GLY A 245 -1.09 29.09 3.84
C GLY A 245 -0.36 27.74 3.76
N GLN A 246 0.69 27.67 2.94
CA GLN A 246 1.48 26.44 2.80
C GLN A 246 2.07 26.01 4.15
N GLY A 247 1.68 24.83 4.62
CA GLY A 247 2.15 24.23 5.86
C GLY A 247 1.16 24.31 7.02
N ASN A 248 0.06 25.06 6.91
CA ASN A 248 -0.98 25.18 7.92
C ASN A 248 -2.34 24.62 7.45
N GLU A 249 -2.35 23.82 6.40
CA GLU A 249 -3.57 23.15 5.94
C GLU A 249 -4.00 22.12 7.00
N VAL A 250 -5.25 22.24 7.43
CA VAL A 250 -5.88 21.26 8.31
C VAL A 250 -6.65 20.27 7.45
N CYS A 251 -6.18 19.02 7.41
CA CYS A 251 -6.85 17.96 6.70
C CYS A 251 -8.14 17.54 7.42
N SER A 252 -9.13 17.07 6.66
CA SER A 252 -10.32 16.48 7.25
C SER A 252 -9.92 15.35 8.21
N PRO A 253 -10.49 15.31 9.43
CA PRO A 253 -10.27 14.19 10.34
C PRO A 253 -10.89 12.88 9.85
N GLU A 254 -11.79 12.94 8.89
CA GLU A 254 -12.44 11.77 8.30
C GLU A 254 -11.52 11.12 7.27
N HIS A 255 -10.58 10.33 7.76
CA HIS A 255 -9.73 9.50 6.92
C HIS A 255 -9.82 8.04 7.35
N SER A 256 -9.42 7.15 6.42
CA SER A 256 -9.43 5.72 6.61
C SER A 256 -8.06 5.15 6.23
N TYR A 257 -7.45 4.43 7.15
CA TYR A 257 -6.17 3.74 6.96
C TYR A 257 -6.37 2.22 6.91
N LEU A 258 -5.34 1.49 6.55
CA LEU A 258 -5.31 0.06 6.28
C LEU A 258 -6.08 -0.31 5.00
N HIS A 259 -6.01 -1.58 4.62
CA HIS A 259 -6.52 -2.05 3.32
C HIS A 259 -8.04 -1.86 3.14
N ASP A 260 -8.80 -1.92 4.23
CA ASP A 260 -10.27 -1.83 4.24
C ASP A 260 -10.81 -0.55 4.91
N GLY A 261 -9.92 0.37 5.27
CA GLY A 261 -10.29 1.66 5.84
C GLY A 261 -10.76 1.62 7.29
N ARG A 262 -10.48 0.53 8.02
CA ARG A 262 -10.95 0.37 9.39
C ARG A 262 -10.33 1.35 10.39
N ALA A 263 -9.08 1.71 10.23
CA ALA A 263 -8.42 2.61 11.16
C ALA A 263 -8.71 4.09 10.83
N ARG A 264 -9.12 4.85 11.84
CA ARG A 264 -9.48 6.27 11.73
C ARG A 264 -8.27 7.20 11.86
N THR A 265 -7.22 6.71 12.51
CA THR A 265 -6.00 7.46 12.80
C THR A 265 -4.76 6.60 12.51
N ILE A 266 -3.61 7.26 12.38
CA ILE A 266 -2.32 6.55 12.26
C ILE A 266 -2.07 5.68 13.50
N GLU A 267 -2.41 6.18 14.69
CA GLU A 267 -2.31 5.41 15.93
C GLU A 267 -3.17 4.15 15.89
N GLU A 268 -4.44 4.26 15.48
CA GLU A 268 -5.32 3.08 15.35
C GLU A 268 -4.78 2.09 14.31
N ALA A 269 -4.16 2.58 13.23
CA ALA A 269 -3.51 1.71 12.25
C ALA A 269 -2.32 0.93 12.87
N ILE A 270 -1.51 1.58 13.71
CA ILE A 270 -0.41 0.91 14.45
C ILE A 270 -0.99 -0.16 15.39
N LEU A 271 -2.04 0.15 16.12
CA LEU A 271 -2.67 -0.78 17.06
C LEU A 271 -3.31 -2.01 16.40
N TRP A 272 -3.56 -1.96 15.11
CA TRP A 272 -4.01 -3.11 14.32
C TRP A 272 -2.89 -4.02 13.85
N HIS A 273 -1.62 -3.64 13.99
CA HIS A 273 -0.50 -4.49 13.63
C HIS A 273 -0.43 -5.70 14.57
N ASP A 274 -0.49 -6.88 13.99
CA ASP A 274 -0.42 -8.17 14.69
C ASP A 274 0.46 -9.15 13.88
N GLY A 275 0.51 -10.43 14.22
CA GLY A 275 1.39 -11.37 13.55
C GLY A 275 2.84 -10.89 13.59
N GLU A 276 3.49 -10.73 12.43
CA GLU A 276 4.87 -10.25 12.33
C GLU A 276 5.04 -8.80 12.84
N GLY A 277 3.99 -7.98 12.80
CA GLY A 277 3.99 -6.61 13.34
C GLY A 277 3.73 -6.50 14.84
N GLN A 278 3.41 -7.60 15.53
CA GLN A 278 2.99 -7.58 16.94
C GLN A 278 4.06 -7.00 17.86
N ALA A 279 5.32 -7.38 17.67
CA ALA A 279 6.42 -6.89 18.53
C ALA A 279 6.57 -5.37 18.46
N SER A 280 6.49 -4.79 17.26
CA SER A 280 6.54 -3.33 17.05
C SER A 280 5.33 -2.62 17.65
N ARG A 281 4.13 -3.19 17.54
CA ARG A 281 2.92 -2.67 18.21
C ARG A 281 3.11 -2.63 19.73
N VAL A 282 3.54 -3.72 20.34
CA VAL A 282 3.77 -3.80 21.80
C VAL A 282 4.83 -2.79 22.24
N ALA A 283 5.91 -2.64 21.48
CA ALA A 283 6.92 -1.63 21.73
C ALA A 283 6.32 -0.21 21.68
N PHE A 284 5.50 0.10 20.67
CA PHE A 284 4.76 1.37 20.59
C PHE A 284 3.83 1.57 21.80
N GLU A 285 3.05 0.55 22.19
CA GLU A 285 2.13 0.64 23.34
C GLU A 285 2.85 0.95 24.64
N SER A 286 4.11 0.50 24.79
CA SER A 286 4.95 0.71 25.97
C SER A 286 5.61 2.10 26.04
N LEU A 287 5.60 2.88 24.95
CA LEU A 287 6.16 4.22 24.93
C LEU A 287 5.43 5.17 25.89
N SER A 288 6.15 6.18 26.40
CA SER A 288 5.52 7.30 27.11
C SER A 288 4.55 8.07 26.20
N ALA A 289 3.64 8.82 26.79
CA ALA A 289 2.71 9.65 26.03
C ALA A 289 3.43 10.68 25.14
N SER A 290 4.56 11.23 25.61
CA SER A 290 5.40 12.14 24.84
C SER A 290 6.03 11.43 23.65
N ASP A 291 6.62 10.25 23.85
CA ASP A 291 7.29 9.50 22.79
C ASP A 291 6.28 9.01 21.73
N LYS A 292 5.08 8.58 22.13
CA LYS A 292 3.99 8.29 21.20
C LYS A 292 3.65 9.51 20.33
N SER A 293 3.55 10.68 20.96
CA SER A 293 3.27 11.93 20.25
C SER A 293 4.35 12.24 19.21
N ASP A 294 5.63 12.07 19.59
CA ASP A 294 6.77 12.34 18.72
C ASP A 294 6.83 11.34 17.55
N LEU A 295 6.61 10.04 17.81
CA LEU A 295 6.54 9.03 16.77
C LEU A 295 5.39 9.34 15.77
N LEU A 296 4.23 9.73 16.29
CA LEU A 296 3.12 10.14 15.44
C LEU A 296 3.40 11.45 14.68
N ALA A 297 4.16 12.39 15.26
CA ALA A 297 4.60 13.61 14.57
C ALA A 297 5.54 13.26 13.41
N PHE A 298 6.47 12.33 13.60
CA PHE A 298 7.32 11.81 12.53
C PHE A 298 6.48 11.18 11.41
N LEU A 299 5.56 10.27 11.71
CA LEU A 299 4.70 9.63 10.71
C LEU A 299 3.82 10.63 9.95
N ARG A 300 3.35 11.68 10.61
CA ARG A 300 2.61 12.77 9.96
C ARG A 300 3.50 13.67 9.11
N SER A 301 4.80 13.69 9.34
CA SER A 301 5.75 14.46 8.53
C SER A 301 6.02 13.82 7.17
N LEU A 302 5.85 12.50 7.08
CA LEU A 302 5.96 11.73 5.83
C LEU A 302 4.76 12.05 4.92
#